data_b50f9cb1c8e9f8aa66e71b2ba9d1583c
#
_entry.id   b50f9cb1c8e9f8aa66e71b2ba9d1583c
#
_cell.length_a   1.000
_cell.length_b   1.000
_cell.length_c   1.000
_cell.angle_alpha   90.00
_cell.angle_beta   90.00
_cell.angle_gamma   90.00
#
_symmetry.space_group_name_H-M   'P 1'
#
loop_
_entity.id
_entity.type
_entity.pdbx_description
1 polymer ?
#
loop_
_entity_poly.entity_id
_entity_poly.type
_entity_poly.pdbx_seq_one_letter_code
_entity_poly.pdbx_strand_id
1 'polypeptide(L)'
;MSIKEKKTKQLGMNPSTAAHRLRKSILFNFAKELGHNWCYQCATEITDIDDFTIEHKKPWLDSEKPVENFFDLENIAFSHSSCNYRAARQKEGMPCPSVTAYRKGCRCDGCKEARREYRRKKKLLKSKNE
;
A
#
# COMPACT_ATOMS: atom_id res chain seq x y z
N MET A 1 22.07 -26.56 11.84
CA MET A 1 21.33 -25.31 11.47
C MET A 1 21.97 -24.68 10.24
N SER A 2 21.18 -24.46 9.20
CA SER A 2 21.65 -23.80 7.99
C SER A 2 21.93 -22.31 8.25
N ILE A 3 22.69 -21.67 7.36
CA ILE A 3 22.96 -20.23 7.46
C ILE A 3 21.66 -19.43 7.40
N LYS A 4 20.72 -19.86 6.57
CA LYS A 4 19.40 -19.22 6.45
C LYS A 4 18.63 -19.28 7.77
N GLU A 5 18.58 -20.43 8.40
CA GLU A 5 17.92 -20.62 9.71
C GLU A 5 18.56 -19.75 10.78
N LYS A 6 19.88 -19.71 10.81
CA LYS A 6 20.65 -18.86 11.74
C LYS A 6 20.31 -17.38 11.55
N LYS A 7 20.29 -16.90 10.30
CA LYS A 7 19.91 -15.51 9.97
C LYS A 7 18.48 -15.22 10.39
N THR A 8 17.54 -16.10 10.08
CA THR A 8 16.13 -15.97 10.46
C THR A 8 15.97 -15.83 11.96
N LYS A 9 16.65 -16.67 12.71
CA LYS A 9 16.61 -16.65 14.17
C LYS A 9 17.16 -15.35 14.75
N GLN A 10 18.29 -14.89 14.23
CA GLN A 10 18.92 -13.66 14.72
C GLN A 10 18.17 -12.38 14.34
N LEU A 11 17.56 -12.36 13.15
CA LEU A 11 16.76 -11.22 12.66
C LEU A 11 15.33 -11.22 13.23
N GLY A 12 14.84 -12.35 13.72
CA GLY A 12 13.44 -12.51 14.12
C GLY A 12 12.46 -12.52 12.96
N MET A 13 12.96 -12.66 11.73
CA MET A 13 12.14 -12.67 10.52
C MET A 13 12.92 -13.28 9.35
N ASN A 14 12.21 -13.59 8.26
CA ASN A 14 12.85 -14.08 7.04
C ASN A 14 13.87 -13.06 6.51
N PRO A 15 15.08 -13.47 6.12
CA PRO A 15 16.10 -12.55 5.60
C PRO A 15 15.66 -11.71 4.39
N SER A 16 14.82 -12.27 3.51
CA SER A 16 14.30 -11.52 2.36
C SER A 16 13.36 -10.40 2.80
N THR A 17 12.51 -10.66 3.79
CA THR A 17 11.65 -9.64 4.40
C THR A 17 12.48 -8.55 5.07
N ALA A 18 13.51 -8.95 5.82
CA ALA A 18 14.42 -8.00 6.46
C ALA A 18 15.13 -7.11 5.43
N ALA A 19 15.63 -7.69 4.35
CA ALA A 19 16.28 -6.96 3.28
C ALA A 19 15.32 -5.95 2.61
N HIS A 20 14.07 -6.36 2.37
CA HIS A 20 13.05 -5.48 1.82
C HIS A 20 12.76 -4.29 2.75
N ARG A 21 12.58 -4.56 4.04
CA ARG A 21 12.35 -3.51 5.04
C ARG A 21 13.54 -2.56 5.17
N LEU A 22 14.77 -3.10 5.10
CA LEU A 22 15.98 -2.28 5.14
C LEU A 22 16.05 -1.33 3.94
N ARG A 23 15.82 -1.82 2.73
CA ARG A 23 15.81 -0.99 1.52
C ARG A 23 14.76 0.10 1.60
N LYS A 24 13.57 -0.23 2.07
CA LYS A 24 12.48 0.72 2.27
C LYS A 24 12.88 1.80 3.28
N SER A 25 13.52 1.41 4.40
CA SER A 25 13.99 2.35 5.42
C SER A 25 15.03 3.31 4.87
N ILE A 26 15.99 2.81 4.09
CA ILE A 26 17.03 3.62 3.46
C ILE A 26 16.40 4.62 2.49
N LEU A 27 15.52 4.14 1.62
CA LEU A 27 14.86 4.97 0.63
C LEU A 27 13.99 6.06 1.27
N PHE A 28 13.22 5.71 2.29
CA PHE A 28 12.38 6.67 3.01
C PHE A 28 13.23 7.76 3.70
N ASN A 29 14.35 7.35 4.31
CA ASN A 29 15.26 8.30 4.94
C ASN A 29 15.84 9.29 3.93
N PHE A 30 16.29 8.81 2.78
CA PHE A 30 16.78 9.68 1.70
C PHE A 30 15.68 10.57 1.13
N ALA A 31 14.48 10.04 0.94
CA ALA A 31 13.35 10.83 0.47
C ALA A 31 13.05 12.00 1.43
N LYS A 32 13.05 11.74 2.74
CA LYS A 32 12.85 12.79 3.76
C LYS A 32 13.97 13.84 3.74
N GLU A 33 15.22 13.40 3.69
CA GLU A 33 16.36 14.32 3.65
C GLU A 33 16.34 15.24 2.42
N LEU A 34 15.88 14.72 1.28
CA LEU A 34 15.81 15.47 0.03
C LEU A 34 14.47 16.23 -0.14
N GLY A 35 13.54 16.10 0.79
CA GLY A 35 12.23 16.72 0.69
C GLY A 35 11.30 16.09 -0.34
N HIS A 36 11.50 14.80 -0.67
CA HIS A 36 10.72 14.06 -1.65
C HIS A 36 9.71 13.08 -1.03
N ASN A 37 9.47 13.16 0.27
CA ASN A 37 8.51 12.31 0.99
C ASN A 37 7.08 12.84 0.90
N TRP A 38 6.64 13.20 -0.31
CA TRP A 38 5.30 13.69 -0.59
C TRP A 38 4.50 12.68 -1.39
N CYS A 39 3.24 12.51 -1.03
CA CYS A 39 2.36 11.57 -1.71
C CYS A 39 2.00 12.10 -3.11
N TYR A 40 2.27 11.30 -4.13
CA TYR A 40 1.94 11.62 -5.51
C TYR A 40 0.42 11.75 -5.73
N GLN A 41 -0.38 10.99 -4.97
CA GLN A 41 -1.83 10.93 -5.14
C GLN A 41 -2.57 12.08 -4.43
N CYS A 42 -2.19 12.40 -3.18
CA CYS A 42 -2.90 13.39 -2.37
C CYS A 42 -2.10 14.67 -2.09
N ALA A 43 -0.85 14.72 -2.52
CA ALA A 43 0.05 15.87 -2.36
C ALA A 43 0.29 16.29 -0.90
N THR A 44 0.16 15.36 0.05
CA THR A 44 0.51 15.61 1.45
C THR A 44 1.74 14.82 1.86
N GLU A 45 2.40 15.25 2.94
CA GLU A 45 3.63 14.65 3.40
C GLU A 45 3.41 13.21 3.90
N ILE A 46 4.33 12.31 3.56
CA ILE A 46 4.36 10.95 4.09
C ILE A 46 5.28 10.98 5.30
N THR A 47 4.70 10.86 6.50
CA THR A 47 5.43 11.00 7.76
C THR A 47 5.80 9.67 8.41
N ASP A 48 5.09 8.60 8.06
CA ASP A 48 5.26 7.27 8.64
C ASP A 48 5.78 6.31 7.58
N ILE A 49 6.86 5.60 7.90
CA ILE A 49 7.44 4.60 6.99
C ILE A 49 6.45 3.47 6.65
N ASP A 50 5.55 3.14 7.57
CA ASP A 50 4.55 2.10 7.32
C ASP A 50 3.52 2.51 6.26
N ASP A 51 3.34 3.82 6.08
CA ASP A 51 2.49 4.37 5.02
C ASP A 51 3.26 4.63 3.71
N PHE A 52 4.57 4.55 3.74
CA PHE A 52 5.41 4.86 2.59
C PHE A 52 5.40 3.70 1.60
N THR A 53 4.98 3.97 0.37
CA THR A 53 5.00 2.98 -0.72
C THR A 53 5.58 3.57 -1.99
N ILE A 54 6.09 2.69 -2.83
CA ILE A 54 6.56 3.01 -4.17
C ILE A 54 5.46 2.62 -5.14
N GLU A 55 5.09 3.52 -6.05
CA GLU A 55 4.12 3.22 -7.10
C GLU A 55 4.68 3.52 -8.49
N HIS A 56 4.13 2.86 -9.48
CA HIS A 56 4.35 3.19 -10.88
C HIS A 56 3.25 4.14 -11.33
N LYS A 57 3.62 5.30 -11.84
CA LYS A 57 2.65 6.30 -12.36
C LYS A 57 1.81 5.71 -13.49
N LYS A 58 2.45 4.99 -14.39
CA LYS A 58 1.81 4.21 -15.45
C LYS A 58 1.95 2.73 -15.14
N PRO A 59 0.88 1.93 -15.25
CA PRO A 59 0.98 0.48 -15.05
C PRO A 59 2.00 -0.14 -16.01
N TRP A 60 2.86 -0.98 -15.47
CA TRP A 60 3.82 -1.73 -16.29
C TRP A 60 3.25 -3.07 -16.75
N LEU A 61 2.39 -3.69 -15.92
CA LEU A 61 1.75 -4.96 -16.22
C LEU A 61 0.81 -4.77 -17.42
N ASP A 62 0.90 -5.68 -18.38
CA ASP A 62 0.12 -5.66 -19.62
C ASP A 62 0.35 -4.42 -20.49
N SER A 63 1.46 -3.70 -20.28
CA SER A 63 1.88 -2.60 -21.13
C SER A 63 2.68 -3.12 -22.34
N GLU A 64 2.87 -2.28 -23.36
CA GLU A 64 3.67 -2.64 -24.53
C GLU A 64 5.14 -2.90 -24.19
N LYS A 65 5.66 -2.22 -23.14
CA LYS A 65 7.06 -2.33 -22.71
C LYS A 65 7.14 -2.53 -21.19
N PRO A 66 6.77 -3.72 -20.68
CA PRO A 66 6.69 -3.95 -19.23
C PRO A 66 8.02 -3.72 -18.51
N VAL A 67 9.12 -4.22 -19.05
CA VAL A 67 10.44 -4.10 -18.42
C VAL A 67 10.88 -2.64 -18.33
N GLU A 68 10.77 -1.91 -19.43
CA GLU A 68 11.14 -0.50 -19.47
C GLU A 68 10.29 0.33 -18.52
N ASN A 69 8.98 0.13 -18.52
CA ASN A 69 8.06 0.85 -17.64
C ASN A 69 8.27 0.53 -16.16
N PHE A 70 8.65 -0.71 -15.85
CA PHE A 70 8.93 -1.13 -14.49
C PHE A 70 10.17 -0.43 -13.91
N PHE A 71 11.24 -0.34 -14.70
CA PHE A 71 12.53 0.19 -14.24
C PHE A 71 12.75 1.68 -14.57
N ASP A 72 11.81 2.33 -15.22
CA ASP A 72 11.89 3.75 -15.53
C ASP A 72 11.71 4.58 -14.25
N LEU A 73 12.77 5.23 -13.78
CA LEU A 73 12.75 6.02 -12.56
C LEU A 73 11.79 7.22 -12.65
N GLU A 74 11.57 7.77 -13.84
CA GLU A 74 10.60 8.85 -14.03
C GLU A 74 9.15 8.36 -13.90
N ASN A 75 8.93 7.05 -14.05
CA ASN A 75 7.65 6.41 -13.84
C ASN A 75 7.40 6.03 -12.37
N ILE A 76 8.36 6.26 -11.50
CA ILE A 76 8.26 5.93 -10.08
C ILE A 76 7.82 7.16 -9.29
N ALA A 77 6.93 6.94 -8.33
CA ALA A 77 6.51 7.95 -7.38
C ALA A 77 6.35 7.33 -5.99
N PHE A 78 6.26 8.18 -4.99
CA PHE A 78 5.98 7.75 -3.61
C PHE A 78 4.55 8.14 -3.26
N SER A 79 3.88 7.31 -2.47
CA SER A 79 2.52 7.61 -2.04
C SER A 79 2.22 6.92 -0.71
N HIS A 80 1.18 7.41 -0.02
CA HIS A 80 0.64 6.68 1.11
C HIS A 80 0.07 5.35 0.62
N SER A 81 0.22 4.29 1.42
CA SER A 81 -0.29 2.96 1.06
C SER A 81 -1.79 2.98 0.71
N SER A 82 -2.60 3.69 1.49
CA SER A 82 -4.03 3.81 1.22
C SER A 82 -4.32 4.54 -0.10
N CYS A 83 -3.56 5.58 -0.42
CA CYS A 83 -3.71 6.32 -1.67
C CYS A 83 -3.32 5.46 -2.87
N ASN A 84 -2.25 4.69 -2.76
CA ASN A 84 -1.79 3.77 -3.79
C ASN A 84 -2.85 2.69 -4.08
N TYR A 85 -3.37 2.05 -3.04
CA TYR A 85 -4.43 1.04 -3.18
C TYR A 85 -5.69 1.61 -3.80
N ARG A 86 -6.09 2.82 -3.42
CA ARG A 86 -7.27 3.49 -3.99
C ARG A 86 -7.08 3.79 -5.47
N ALA A 87 -5.93 4.31 -5.87
CA ALA A 87 -5.61 4.62 -7.27
C ALA A 87 -5.63 3.37 -8.14
N ALA A 88 -5.05 2.26 -7.66
CA ALA A 88 -5.05 0.99 -8.37
C ALA A 88 -6.48 0.49 -8.62
N ARG A 89 -7.34 0.60 -7.62
CA ARG A 89 -8.73 0.14 -7.74
C ARG A 89 -9.58 1.01 -8.66
N GLN A 90 -9.35 2.31 -8.68
CA GLN A 90 -10.04 3.19 -9.62
C GLN A 90 -9.72 2.82 -11.07
N LYS A 91 -8.46 2.41 -11.32
CA LYS A 91 -8.05 1.93 -12.65
C LYS A 91 -8.73 0.61 -13.03
N GLU A 92 -9.03 -0.22 -12.06
CA GLU A 92 -9.72 -1.50 -12.26
C GLU A 92 -11.25 -1.35 -12.30
N GLY A 93 -11.78 -0.13 -12.23
CA GLY A 93 -13.20 0.13 -12.24
C GLY A 93 -13.94 -0.21 -10.96
N MET A 94 -13.22 -0.41 -9.86
CA MET A 94 -13.86 -0.68 -8.58
C MET A 94 -14.41 0.59 -7.94
N PRO A 95 -15.70 0.59 -7.55
CA PRO A 95 -16.27 1.77 -6.91
C PRO A 95 -15.64 2.03 -5.53
N CYS A 96 -15.18 3.25 -5.33
CA CYS A 96 -14.71 3.76 -4.06
C CYS A 96 -15.48 5.07 -3.79
N PRO A 97 -16.09 5.28 -2.62
CA PRO A 97 -16.01 4.44 -1.41
C PRO A 97 -16.96 3.23 -1.44
N SER A 98 -16.52 2.10 -0.92
CA SER A 98 -17.35 0.91 -0.81
C SER A 98 -16.77 -0.12 0.16
N VAL A 99 -17.58 -1.05 0.62
CA VAL A 99 -17.15 -2.19 1.42
C VAL A 99 -16.19 -3.07 0.62
N THR A 100 -16.43 -3.26 -0.66
CA THR A 100 -15.59 -4.04 -1.56
C THR A 100 -14.21 -3.44 -1.67
N ALA A 101 -14.11 -2.12 -1.87
CA ALA A 101 -12.85 -1.41 -1.90
C ALA A 101 -12.11 -1.52 -0.56
N TYR A 102 -12.81 -1.44 0.57
CA TYR A 102 -12.23 -1.63 1.89
C TYR A 102 -11.62 -3.03 2.04
N ARG A 103 -12.37 -4.09 1.66
CA ARG A 103 -11.88 -5.47 1.72
C ARG A 103 -10.61 -5.68 0.89
N LYS A 104 -10.48 -4.96 -0.19
CA LYS A 104 -9.30 -5.04 -1.06
C LYS A 104 -8.16 -4.10 -0.64
N GLY A 105 -8.29 -3.43 0.52
CA GLY A 105 -7.21 -2.68 1.15
C GLY A 105 -7.37 -1.16 1.16
N CYS A 106 -8.45 -0.59 0.61
CA CYS A 106 -8.67 0.84 0.68
C CYS A 106 -8.97 1.28 2.11
N ARG A 107 -8.33 2.34 2.56
CA ARG A 107 -8.50 2.88 3.92
C ARG A 107 -8.86 4.36 3.91
N CYS A 108 -9.43 4.87 2.81
CA CYS A 108 -9.97 6.22 2.77
C CYS A 108 -11.16 6.35 3.73
N ASP A 109 -11.49 7.55 4.15
CA ASP A 109 -12.54 7.78 5.13
C ASP A 109 -13.91 7.25 4.66
N GLY A 110 -14.23 7.38 3.38
CA GLY A 110 -15.46 6.84 2.80
C GLY A 110 -15.55 5.32 2.87
N CYS A 111 -14.46 4.61 2.59
CA CYS A 111 -14.42 3.14 2.67
C CYS A 111 -14.47 2.66 4.12
N LYS A 112 -13.81 3.36 5.04
CA LYS A 112 -13.91 3.08 6.48
C LYS A 112 -15.35 3.23 6.98
N GLU A 113 -16.02 4.29 6.57
CA GLU A 113 -17.43 4.54 6.94
C GLU A 113 -18.36 3.49 6.31
N ALA A 114 -18.19 3.14 5.04
CA ALA A 114 -18.93 2.07 4.38
C ALA A 114 -18.80 0.74 5.15
N ARG A 115 -17.59 0.43 5.64
CA ARG A 115 -17.32 -0.76 6.45
C ARG A 115 -18.03 -0.72 7.80
N ARG A 116 -18.03 0.44 8.47
CA ARG A 116 -18.73 0.64 9.76
C ARG A 116 -20.22 0.46 9.61
N GLU A 117 -20.83 1.03 8.56
CA GLU A 117 -22.26 0.87 8.27
C GLU A 117 -22.64 -0.57 7.98
N TYR A 118 -21.84 -1.26 7.19
CA TYR A 118 -22.04 -2.67 6.91
C TYR A 118 -22.05 -3.51 8.19
N ARG A 119 -21.11 -3.27 9.10
CA ARG A 119 -21.05 -3.96 10.39
C ARG A 119 -22.26 -3.65 11.25
N ARG A 120 -22.72 -2.40 11.30
CA ARG A 120 -23.91 -2.00 12.05
C ARG A 120 -25.16 -2.71 11.53
N LYS A 121 -25.37 -2.70 10.21
CA LYS A 121 -26.50 -3.38 9.57
C LYS A 121 -26.49 -4.88 9.82
N LYS A 122 -25.32 -5.51 9.72
CA LYS A 122 -25.15 -6.95 9.97
C LYS A 122 -25.47 -7.30 11.42
N LYS A 123 -25.07 -6.48 12.38
CA LYS A 123 -25.35 -6.66 13.81
C LYS A 123 -26.85 -6.55 14.10
N LEU A 124 -27.53 -5.57 13.50
CA LEU A 124 -28.99 -5.39 13.64
C LEU A 124 -29.77 -6.57 13.09
N LEU A 125 -29.39 -7.08 11.92
CA LEU A 125 -30.03 -8.26 11.31
C LEU A 125 -29.86 -9.49 12.18
N LYS A 126 -28.68 -9.66 12.80
CA LYS A 126 -28.40 -10.78 13.70
C LYS A 126 -29.22 -10.72 14.97
N SER A 127 -29.46 -9.54 15.55
CA SER A 127 -30.29 -9.37 16.75
C SER A 127 -31.78 -9.59 16.48
N LYS A 128 -32.27 -9.38 15.25
CA LYS A 128 -33.68 -9.63 14.86
C LYS A 128 -33.99 -11.12 14.65
N ASN A 129 -32.99 -11.95 14.41
CA ASN A 129 -33.11 -13.38 14.19
C ASN A 129 -32.91 -14.23 15.47
N GLU A 130 -32.63 -13.60 16.58
CA GLU A 130 -32.62 -14.20 17.91
C GLU A 130 -34.03 -13.95 18.55
#